data_f4bb70e97638bd435cbcd810ad46bc3b
#
_entry.id   f4bb70e97638bd435cbcd810ad46bc3b
#
_cell.length_a   1.000
_cell.length_b   1.000
_cell.length_c   1.000
_cell.angle_alpha   90.00
_cell.angle_beta   90.00
_cell.angle_gamma   90.00
#
_symmetry.space_group_name_H-M   'P 1'
#
loop_
_entity.id
_entity.type
_entity.pdbx_description
1 polymer ?
#
loop_
_entity_poly.entity_id
_entity_poly.type
_entity_poly.pdbx_seq_one_letter_code
_entity_poly.pdbx_strand_id
1 'polypeptide(L)'
;MLGDKSVLDFRISFGFWNTCTSMFTLLLCSPLFLRWYHGHLSGPAAETLLQTKATPWTFLVRESLSKPGDFVLSVLTDQPKAGSDATPAGATSTPKEQFKVTHVKVMCEKGKYTIGGLEKFSNLSDLVDHFKKAGIEEASGSYVYLRQPFNATRVNAADIEDRVQMLNKRSQIEEAAKGGFWEEFDSLQKQETKNLHERNEGQRPENKCKNRYKNILPFDHSRVVLQDRDGNVAGSDYINANYIKNTMVSPEECTKTYIASQGCLEATINDFWQMVWQENSRIIVMTTREVEKGRNKCVPYWPEVGSSKEYRPYIVENFGEHDALEYKLRQLRISPIDDGEAVRDIWHYQYLSWPDHGVPSEPGGVLGFLDQINQKQESIPAAGSIVVHCSVLLVISVFLQTTLLQRLNSYVLYDAGRE
;
A
#
# COMPACT_ATOMS: atom_id res chain seq x y z
N MET A 1 0.25 -46.68 -5.40
CA MET A 1 -0.69 -45.60 -5.01
C MET A 1 0.13 -44.47 -4.39
N LEU A 2 0.65 -43.59 -5.23
CA LEU A 2 1.30 -42.33 -4.85
C LEU A 2 0.45 -41.23 -5.46
N GLY A 3 -0.62 -40.85 -4.73
CA GLY A 3 -1.58 -39.83 -5.12
C GLY A 3 -1.11 -38.46 -4.70
N ASP A 4 -0.88 -37.66 -5.68
CA ASP A 4 -1.29 -36.26 -5.87
C ASP A 4 -1.13 -35.25 -4.72
N LYS A 5 0.06 -35.19 -4.12
CA LYS A 5 0.45 -34.04 -3.29
C LYS A 5 0.74 -32.77 -4.11
N SER A 6 1.10 -32.91 -5.39
CA SER A 6 1.47 -31.81 -6.26
C SER A 6 0.29 -30.94 -6.70
N VAL A 7 -0.91 -31.50 -6.79
CA VAL A 7 -2.13 -30.78 -7.23
C VAL A 7 -2.76 -29.98 -6.08
N LEU A 8 -2.63 -30.46 -4.84
CA LEU A 8 -3.10 -29.72 -3.66
C LEU A 8 -2.21 -28.52 -3.36
N ASP A 9 -0.90 -28.67 -3.43
CA ASP A 9 0.05 -27.55 -3.26
C ASP A 9 -0.11 -26.49 -4.36
N PHE A 10 -0.47 -26.92 -5.57
CA PHE A 10 -0.74 -25.99 -6.67
C PHE A 10 -2.08 -25.24 -6.49
N ARG A 11 -3.11 -25.87 -5.94
CA ARG A 11 -4.41 -25.24 -5.66
C ARG A 11 -4.36 -24.29 -4.47
N ILE A 12 -3.62 -24.62 -3.42
CA ILE A 12 -3.41 -23.73 -2.27
C ILE A 12 -2.54 -22.53 -2.68
N SER A 13 -1.49 -22.75 -3.46
CA SER A 13 -0.70 -21.67 -4.05
C SER A 13 -1.54 -20.76 -4.94
N PHE A 14 -2.39 -21.33 -5.80
CA PHE A 14 -3.22 -20.58 -6.76
C PHE A 14 -4.35 -19.78 -6.09
N GLY A 15 -4.97 -20.30 -5.03
CA GLY A 15 -5.95 -19.57 -4.21
C GLY A 15 -5.30 -18.41 -3.46
N PHE A 16 -4.12 -18.61 -2.89
CA PHE A 16 -3.32 -17.59 -2.22
C PHE A 16 -2.95 -16.44 -3.18
N TRP A 17 -2.71 -16.72 -4.46
CA TRP A 17 -2.30 -15.75 -5.47
C TRP A 17 -3.42 -14.80 -5.91
N ASN A 18 -4.65 -15.28 -6.05
CA ASN A 18 -5.80 -14.43 -6.36
C ASN A 18 -6.12 -13.46 -5.24
N THR A 19 -5.96 -13.91 -4.00
CA THR A 19 -6.29 -13.12 -2.80
C THR A 19 -5.25 -12.04 -2.52
N CYS A 20 -3.99 -12.26 -2.89
CA CYS A 20 -2.94 -11.24 -2.66
C CYS A 20 -3.09 -10.00 -3.54
N THR A 21 -3.56 -10.14 -4.79
CA THR A 21 -3.79 -8.97 -5.66
C THR A 21 -4.96 -8.13 -5.14
N SER A 22 -5.96 -8.78 -4.58
CA SER A 22 -7.11 -8.13 -3.95
C SER A 22 -6.84 -7.65 -2.54
N MET A 23 -6.03 -8.39 -1.76
CA MET A 23 -5.50 -7.87 -0.49
C MET A 23 -4.75 -6.56 -0.67
N PHE A 24 -4.07 -6.36 -1.80
CA PHE A 24 -3.35 -5.11 -2.07
C PHE A 24 -4.31 -3.92 -2.21
N THR A 25 -5.43 -4.09 -2.87
CA THR A 25 -6.45 -3.04 -3.00
C THR A 25 -7.23 -2.88 -1.68
N LEU A 26 -7.52 -3.96 -0.97
CA LEU A 26 -8.14 -3.93 0.37
C LEU A 26 -7.19 -3.33 1.41
N LEU A 27 -5.90 -3.62 1.35
CA LEU A 27 -4.89 -3.02 2.23
C LEU A 27 -4.76 -1.51 1.97
N LEU A 28 -4.83 -1.04 0.72
CA LEU A 28 -4.80 0.39 0.40
C LEU A 28 -6.14 1.10 0.65
N CYS A 29 -7.26 0.39 0.61
CA CYS A 29 -8.61 0.91 0.88
C CYS A 29 -9.16 0.46 2.24
N SER A 30 -8.46 -0.40 2.98
CA SER A 30 -8.88 -0.85 4.29
C SER A 30 -8.66 0.23 5.34
N PRO A 31 -9.61 0.42 6.29
CA PRO A 31 -9.41 1.26 7.47
C PRO A 31 -8.14 0.94 8.26
N LEU A 32 -7.60 -0.27 8.13
CA LEU A 32 -6.38 -0.75 8.80
C LEU A 32 -5.11 0.05 8.45
N PHE A 33 -5.07 0.78 7.32
CA PHE A 33 -3.91 1.58 6.89
C PHE A 33 -4.05 3.07 7.18
N LEU A 34 -5.19 3.49 7.70
CA LEU A 34 -5.37 4.86 8.09
C LEU A 34 -4.62 5.09 9.42
N ARG A 35 -3.68 6.02 9.45
CA ARG A 35 -2.85 6.32 10.64
C ARG A 35 -3.67 6.51 11.91
N TRP A 36 -4.89 6.98 11.79
CA TRP A 36 -5.83 7.23 12.88
C TRP A 36 -6.76 6.05 13.18
N TYR A 37 -6.63 4.91 12.47
CA TYR A 37 -7.46 3.72 12.71
C TYR A 37 -6.77 2.76 13.68
N HIS A 38 -7.46 2.42 14.77
CA HIS A 38 -6.95 1.63 15.88
C HIS A 38 -7.64 0.26 16.05
N GLY A 39 -8.42 -0.18 15.07
CA GLY A 39 -9.08 -1.50 15.10
C GLY A 39 -9.95 -1.72 16.34
N HIS A 40 -9.81 -2.86 16.97
CA HIS A 40 -10.57 -3.29 18.15
C HIS A 40 -10.13 -2.62 19.47
N LEU A 41 -10.02 -1.32 19.50
CA LEU A 41 -9.67 -0.57 20.69
C LEU A 41 -10.93 -0.29 21.53
N SER A 42 -10.90 -0.56 22.85
CA SER A 42 -12.02 -0.23 23.75
C SER A 42 -12.15 1.27 24.01
N GLY A 43 -13.33 1.75 24.40
CA GLY A 43 -13.55 3.15 24.75
C GLY A 43 -12.60 3.65 25.84
N PRO A 44 -12.52 2.97 27.00
CA PRO A 44 -11.58 3.35 28.08
C PRO A 44 -10.12 3.34 27.64
N ALA A 45 -9.71 2.38 26.81
CA ALA A 45 -8.34 2.36 26.28
C ALA A 45 -8.06 3.54 25.33
N ALA A 46 -9.03 3.90 24.48
CA ALA A 46 -8.92 5.08 23.62
C ALA A 46 -8.85 6.38 24.44
N GLU A 47 -9.64 6.51 25.49
CA GLU A 47 -9.56 7.65 26.41
C GLU A 47 -8.18 7.75 27.07
N THR A 48 -7.67 6.64 27.60
CA THR A 48 -6.35 6.60 28.24
C THR A 48 -5.23 7.02 27.26
N LEU A 49 -5.27 6.48 26.01
CA LEU A 49 -4.30 6.84 24.98
C LEU A 49 -4.32 8.33 24.65
N LEU A 50 -5.50 8.88 24.41
CA LEU A 50 -5.66 10.30 24.06
C LEU A 50 -5.29 11.23 25.22
N GLN A 51 -5.67 10.90 26.44
CA GLN A 51 -5.37 11.71 27.63
C GLN A 51 -3.88 11.72 28.00
N THR A 52 -3.16 10.63 27.76
CA THR A 52 -1.76 10.49 28.17
C THR A 52 -0.75 11.09 27.18
N LYS A 53 -1.07 11.09 25.90
CA LYS A 53 -0.08 11.33 24.83
C LYS A 53 -0.51 12.37 23.79
N ALA A 54 -1.73 12.90 23.86
CA ALA A 54 -2.28 13.74 22.82
C ALA A 54 -2.46 15.19 23.28
N THR A 55 -2.45 16.09 22.33
CA THR A 55 -2.88 17.49 22.49
C THR A 55 -4.38 17.61 22.16
N PRO A 56 -5.08 18.67 22.64
CA PRO A 56 -6.48 18.88 22.27
C PRO A 56 -6.71 18.84 20.74
N TRP A 57 -7.87 18.31 20.34
CA TRP A 57 -8.28 18.10 18.95
C TRP A 57 -7.53 16.96 18.24
N THR A 58 -6.82 16.11 18.99
CA THR A 58 -6.30 14.85 18.48
C THR A 58 -7.42 13.81 18.45
N PHE A 59 -7.47 13.02 17.37
CA PHE A 59 -8.52 12.04 17.15
C PHE A 59 -7.98 10.67 16.72
N LEU A 60 -8.77 9.65 16.97
CA LEU A 60 -8.59 8.29 16.43
C LEU A 60 -9.95 7.69 16.05
N VAL A 61 -9.93 6.71 15.15
CA VAL A 61 -11.09 5.89 14.80
C VAL A 61 -10.85 4.46 15.25
N ARG A 62 -11.84 3.84 15.82
CA ARG A 62 -11.81 2.46 16.29
C ARG A 62 -13.08 1.71 15.88
N GLU A 63 -13.06 0.40 15.91
CA GLU A 63 -14.26 -0.39 15.67
C GLU A 63 -15.26 -0.27 16.83
N SER A 64 -16.55 -0.35 16.52
CA SER A 64 -17.60 -0.40 17.51
C SER A 64 -17.69 -1.81 18.12
N LEU A 65 -17.43 -1.92 19.42
CA LEU A 65 -17.56 -3.21 20.12
C LEU A 65 -19.04 -3.61 20.34
N SER A 66 -19.96 -2.65 20.27
CA SER A 66 -21.40 -2.89 20.48
C SER A 66 -22.14 -3.27 19.20
N LYS A 67 -21.62 -2.89 18.03
CA LYS A 67 -22.25 -3.18 16.74
C LYS A 67 -21.17 -3.44 15.69
N PRO A 68 -20.95 -4.71 15.30
CA PRO A 68 -19.98 -5.07 14.28
C PRO A 68 -20.26 -4.36 12.94
N GLY A 69 -19.21 -3.81 12.34
CA GLY A 69 -19.29 -3.05 11.07
C GLY A 69 -19.52 -1.55 11.23
N ASP A 70 -19.89 -1.06 12.42
CA ASP A 70 -19.87 0.36 12.76
C ASP A 70 -18.51 0.75 13.37
N PHE A 71 -18.21 2.05 13.41
CA PHE A 71 -16.99 2.60 13.97
C PHE A 71 -17.29 3.68 15.01
N VAL A 72 -16.26 4.07 15.76
CA VAL A 72 -16.32 5.16 16.73
C VAL A 72 -15.14 6.08 16.52
N LEU A 73 -15.41 7.33 16.24
CA LEU A 73 -14.44 8.41 16.22
C LEU A 73 -14.29 8.95 17.66
N SER A 74 -13.10 8.88 18.22
CA SER A 74 -12.79 9.35 19.57
C SER A 74 -11.87 10.57 19.47
N VAL A 75 -12.25 11.67 20.07
CA VAL A 75 -11.55 12.97 19.95
C VAL A 75 -11.28 13.56 21.31
N LEU A 76 -10.04 13.96 21.59
CA LEU A 76 -9.67 14.75 22.76
C LEU A 76 -10.09 16.20 22.54
N THR A 77 -11.03 16.69 23.32
CA THR A 77 -11.49 18.09 23.23
C THR A 77 -10.62 19.02 24.10
N ASP A 78 -10.81 20.32 24.00
CA ASP A 78 -10.18 21.31 24.87
C ASP A 78 -11.01 21.60 26.14
N GLN A 79 -12.13 20.86 26.32
CA GLN A 79 -12.96 21.02 27.50
C GLN A 79 -12.40 20.22 28.69
N PRO A 80 -12.37 20.80 29.90
CA PRO A 80 -11.94 20.07 31.08
C PRO A 80 -12.91 18.92 31.39
N LYS A 81 -12.39 17.81 31.87
CA LYS A 81 -13.20 16.66 32.30
C LYS A 81 -14.00 17.07 33.55
N ALA A 82 -15.31 17.00 33.48
CA ALA A 82 -16.16 17.28 34.64
C ALA A 82 -15.83 16.31 35.80
N GLY A 83 -15.44 16.86 36.97
CA GLY A 83 -15.09 16.07 38.15
C GLY A 83 -13.66 16.19 38.65
N SER A 84 -12.83 17.01 38.06
CA SER A 84 -11.52 17.40 38.66
C SER A 84 -11.71 18.57 39.64
N ASP A 85 -12.44 18.29 40.73
CA ASP A 85 -12.59 19.25 41.81
C ASP A 85 -11.27 19.44 42.54
N ALA A 86 -11.03 20.70 42.89
CA ALA A 86 -9.87 21.24 43.55
C ALA A 86 -9.32 20.36 44.69
N THR A 87 -8.09 19.91 44.54
CA THR A 87 -7.31 19.33 45.65
C THR A 87 -6.95 20.47 46.65
N PRO A 88 -7.00 20.21 47.96
CA PRO A 88 -6.67 21.23 48.96
C PRO A 88 -5.20 21.66 48.83
N ALA A 89 -4.94 22.95 49.10
CA ALA A 89 -3.64 23.57 49.06
C ALA A 89 -2.59 22.81 49.90
N GLY A 90 -1.55 22.25 49.20
CA GLY A 90 -0.41 21.64 49.90
C GLY A 90 0.43 20.65 49.10
N ALA A 91 0.10 20.28 47.86
CA ALA A 91 0.89 19.36 47.05
C ALA A 91 1.60 20.07 45.88
N THR A 92 2.92 20.06 45.91
CA THR A 92 3.82 20.62 44.87
C THR A 92 3.92 19.68 43.65
N SER A 93 2.82 19.45 42.97
CA SER A 93 2.81 18.88 41.63
C SER A 93 1.66 19.52 40.85
N THR A 94 1.97 20.19 39.75
CA THR A 94 1.00 20.79 38.84
C THR A 94 -0.01 19.72 38.40
N PRO A 95 -1.32 19.92 38.65
CA PRO A 95 -2.35 18.98 38.12
C PRO A 95 -2.27 19.03 36.61
N LYS A 96 -2.01 17.90 35.93
CA LYS A 96 -2.25 17.79 34.51
C LYS A 96 -3.75 17.93 34.29
N GLU A 97 -4.16 19.05 33.72
CA GLU A 97 -5.56 19.22 33.26
C GLU A 97 -5.95 18.04 32.41
N GLN A 98 -6.94 17.26 32.86
CA GLN A 98 -7.50 16.17 32.09
C GLN A 98 -8.59 16.73 31.18
N PHE A 99 -8.36 16.65 29.87
CA PHE A 99 -9.34 17.04 28.87
C PHE A 99 -10.39 15.93 28.65
N LYS A 100 -11.58 16.33 28.24
CA LYS A 100 -12.68 15.39 27.92
C LYS A 100 -12.42 14.70 26.58
N VAL A 101 -12.67 13.39 26.49
CA VAL A 101 -12.72 12.66 25.23
C VAL A 101 -14.16 12.48 24.79
N THR A 102 -14.50 12.95 23.61
CA THR A 102 -15.82 12.78 22.98
C THR A 102 -15.79 11.61 22.01
N HIS A 103 -16.85 10.80 22.04
CA HIS A 103 -17.00 9.65 21.15
C HIS A 103 -18.16 9.86 20.18
N VAL A 104 -17.88 9.93 18.90
CA VAL A 104 -18.88 10.07 17.84
C VAL A 104 -19.05 8.72 17.12
N LYS A 105 -20.28 8.24 17.07
CA LYS A 105 -20.59 6.99 16.38
C LYS A 105 -20.58 7.20 14.87
N VAL A 106 -19.89 6.33 14.15
CA VAL A 106 -19.90 6.26 12.69
C VAL A 106 -20.61 4.98 12.26
N MET A 107 -21.74 5.12 11.64
CA MET A 107 -22.59 4.02 11.18
C MET A 107 -22.22 3.62 9.75
N CYS A 108 -22.19 2.33 9.48
CA CYS A 108 -22.03 1.77 8.13
C CYS A 108 -23.38 1.26 7.62
N GLU A 109 -24.00 1.99 6.70
CA GLU A 109 -25.29 1.66 6.10
C GLU A 109 -25.13 1.38 4.60
N LYS A 110 -25.39 0.14 4.17
CA LYS A 110 -25.30 -0.27 2.76
C LYS A 110 -23.97 0.10 2.10
N GLY A 111 -22.85 -0.06 2.85
CA GLY A 111 -21.51 0.25 2.35
C GLY A 111 -21.15 1.75 2.32
N LYS A 112 -21.98 2.62 2.93
CA LYS A 112 -21.67 4.04 3.12
C LYS A 112 -21.56 4.37 4.60
N TYR A 113 -20.70 5.34 4.91
CA TYR A 113 -20.38 5.76 6.27
C TYR A 113 -21.05 7.10 6.58
N THR A 114 -21.61 7.23 7.78
CA THR A 114 -22.26 8.47 8.24
C THR A 114 -22.16 8.59 9.76
N ILE A 115 -22.10 9.83 10.28
CA ILE A 115 -22.23 10.11 11.72
C ILE A 115 -23.68 10.45 12.12
N GLY A 116 -24.61 10.38 11.17
CA GLY A 116 -25.98 10.85 11.26
C GLY A 116 -26.22 12.02 10.27
N GLY A 117 -27.49 12.41 10.12
CA GLY A 117 -27.87 13.44 9.16
C GLY A 117 -27.96 12.95 7.71
N LEU A 118 -27.83 13.86 6.75
CA LEU A 118 -28.03 13.58 5.33
C LEU A 118 -26.76 13.14 4.60
N GLU A 119 -25.59 13.38 5.20
CA GLU A 119 -24.31 13.14 4.54
C GLU A 119 -23.88 11.67 4.67
N LYS A 120 -23.50 11.08 3.53
CA LYS A 120 -23.04 9.70 3.43
C LYS A 120 -21.79 9.62 2.56
N PHE A 121 -20.74 8.99 3.08
CA PHE A 121 -19.44 8.89 2.47
C PHE A 121 -19.16 7.47 1.97
N SER A 122 -18.38 7.35 0.91
CA SER A 122 -18.05 6.05 0.31
C SER A 122 -17.01 5.26 1.11
N ASN A 123 -16.19 5.94 1.91
CA ASN A 123 -15.17 5.34 2.78
C ASN A 123 -14.95 6.22 4.03
N LEU A 124 -14.22 5.68 5.01
CA LEU A 124 -13.90 6.38 6.26
C LEU A 124 -12.96 7.58 6.05
N SER A 125 -12.10 7.54 5.04
CA SER A 125 -11.20 8.65 4.73
C SER A 125 -11.96 9.89 4.28
N ASP A 126 -12.89 9.71 3.33
CA ASP A 126 -13.73 10.81 2.83
C ASP A 126 -14.53 11.45 3.99
N LEU A 127 -15.05 10.61 4.90
CA LEU A 127 -15.76 11.08 6.09
C LEU A 127 -14.85 11.90 7.00
N VAL A 128 -13.66 11.38 7.33
CA VAL A 128 -12.71 12.07 8.20
C VAL A 128 -12.21 13.36 7.56
N ASP A 129 -11.87 13.35 6.27
CA ASP A 129 -11.38 14.53 5.54
C ASP A 129 -12.44 15.62 5.39
N HIS A 130 -13.71 15.22 5.27
CA HIS A 130 -14.82 16.18 5.32
C HIS A 130 -14.90 16.85 6.69
N PHE A 131 -14.92 16.08 7.80
CA PHE A 131 -15.06 16.63 9.13
C PHE A 131 -13.79 17.28 9.69
N LYS A 132 -12.63 17.04 9.12
CA LYS A 132 -11.46 17.91 9.35
C LYS A 132 -11.69 19.36 8.92
N LYS A 133 -12.48 19.56 7.86
CA LYS A 133 -12.78 20.89 7.31
C LYS A 133 -14.00 21.53 7.96
N ALA A 134 -15.07 20.75 8.08
CA ALA A 134 -16.37 21.25 8.55
C ALA A 134 -16.50 21.27 10.09
N GLY A 135 -15.77 20.41 10.81
CA GLY A 135 -16.06 20.12 12.21
C GLY A 135 -17.30 19.24 12.39
N ILE A 136 -17.51 18.73 13.59
CA ILE A 136 -18.68 17.93 13.95
C ILE A 136 -19.47 18.70 15.00
N GLU A 137 -20.73 19.02 14.70
CA GLU A 137 -21.62 19.69 15.65
C GLU A 137 -22.18 18.66 16.65
N GLU A 138 -22.00 18.92 17.94
CA GLU A 138 -22.59 18.14 19.04
C GLU A 138 -24.03 18.64 19.32
N ALA A 139 -24.82 17.76 19.95
CA ALA A 139 -26.19 18.13 20.42
C ALA A 139 -26.25 19.32 21.37
N SER A 140 -25.12 19.69 21.99
CA SER A 140 -24.95 20.87 22.82
C SER A 140 -24.76 22.17 22.03
N GLY A 141 -24.60 22.10 20.69
CA GLY A 141 -24.25 23.24 19.85
C GLY A 141 -22.74 23.57 19.84
N SER A 142 -21.90 22.78 20.54
CA SER A 142 -20.45 22.91 20.45
C SER A 142 -19.90 22.13 19.27
N TYR A 143 -18.69 22.51 18.79
CA TYR A 143 -18.04 21.85 17.67
C TYR A 143 -16.85 21.02 18.11
N VAL A 144 -16.73 19.81 17.57
CA VAL A 144 -15.57 18.93 17.69
C VAL A 144 -14.74 19.01 16.42
N TYR A 145 -13.46 19.32 16.53
CA TYR A 145 -12.55 19.47 15.42
C TYR A 145 -11.59 18.29 15.31
N LEU A 146 -11.32 17.83 14.08
CA LEU A 146 -10.36 16.77 13.78
C LEU A 146 -9.05 17.39 13.28
N ARG A 147 -8.14 17.80 14.18
CA ARG A 147 -6.91 18.48 13.76
C ARG A 147 -5.75 17.52 13.57
N GLN A 148 -5.41 16.76 14.59
CA GLN A 148 -4.28 15.84 14.53
C GLN A 148 -4.72 14.38 14.65
N PRO A 149 -4.29 13.50 13.73
CA PRO A 149 -4.53 12.08 13.89
C PRO A 149 -3.63 11.52 15.00
N PHE A 150 -4.21 10.73 15.92
CA PHE A 150 -3.42 9.90 16.81
C PHE A 150 -2.96 8.68 16.05
N ASN A 151 -1.68 8.60 15.74
CA ASN A 151 -1.14 7.56 14.89
C ASN A 151 -1.16 6.19 15.58
N ALA A 152 -1.78 5.20 14.92
CA ALA A 152 -1.81 3.79 15.34
C ALA A 152 -0.43 3.08 15.23
N THR A 153 0.60 3.76 14.76
CA THR A 153 1.87 3.20 14.30
C THR A 153 2.87 2.80 15.39
N ARG A 154 2.45 2.67 16.65
CA ARG A 154 3.20 1.84 17.59
C ARG A 154 2.56 0.46 17.67
N VAL A 155 2.70 -0.33 16.61
CA VAL A 155 2.57 -1.78 16.74
C VAL A 155 3.77 -2.21 17.58
N ASN A 156 3.53 -2.52 18.84
CA ASN A 156 4.55 -3.12 19.69
C ASN A 156 4.88 -4.50 19.11
N ALA A 157 6.14 -4.83 18.95
CA ALA A 157 6.55 -6.15 18.46
C ALA A 157 5.92 -7.28 19.30
N ALA A 158 5.73 -7.08 20.61
CA ALA A 158 5.04 -8.00 21.50
C ALA A 158 3.55 -8.22 21.08
N ASP A 159 2.84 -7.17 20.64
CA ASP A 159 1.44 -7.30 20.21
C ASP A 159 1.31 -8.14 18.93
N ILE A 160 2.30 -8.04 18.01
CA ILE A 160 2.37 -8.90 16.81
C ILE A 160 2.61 -10.34 17.22
N GLU A 161 3.56 -10.58 18.12
CA GLU A 161 3.93 -11.91 18.57
C GLU A 161 2.77 -12.58 19.33
N ASP A 162 2.10 -11.87 20.23
CA ASP A 162 0.90 -12.32 20.93
C ASP A 162 -0.22 -12.66 19.97
N ARG A 163 -0.44 -11.84 18.92
CA ARG A 163 -1.45 -12.12 17.90
C ARG A 163 -1.10 -13.36 17.09
N VAL A 164 0.15 -13.51 16.67
CA VAL A 164 0.63 -14.70 15.94
C VAL A 164 0.49 -15.96 16.82
N GLN A 165 0.87 -15.90 18.09
CA GLN A 165 0.68 -17.00 19.03
C GLN A 165 -0.80 -17.37 19.23
N MET A 166 -1.69 -16.38 19.32
CA MET A 166 -3.11 -16.60 19.44
C MET A 166 -3.70 -17.28 18.20
N LEU A 167 -3.29 -16.85 17.00
CA LEU A 167 -3.71 -17.45 15.73
C LEU A 167 -3.18 -18.89 15.58
N ASN A 168 -1.94 -19.14 16.02
CA ASN A 168 -1.36 -20.48 16.03
C ASN A 168 -2.02 -21.42 17.07
N LYS A 169 -2.35 -20.95 18.26
CA LYS A 169 -3.00 -21.77 19.30
C LYS A 169 -4.39 -22.27 18.87
N ARG A 170 -5.17 -21.47 18.16
CA ARG A 170 -6.47 -21.86 17.61
C ARG A 170 -6.36 -23.00 16.61
N SER A 171 -5.30 -23.05 15.83
CA SER A 171 -5.10 -24.11 14.83
C SER A 171 -4.74 -25.48 15.45
N GLN A 172 -4.28 -25.53 16.70
CA GLN A 172 -3.90 -26.78 17.38
C GLN A 172 -5.05 -27.47 18.13
N ILE A 173 -6.16 -26.78 18.38
CA ILE A 173 -7.26 -27.29 19.23
C ILE A 173 -8.35 -27.98 18.42
N GLU A 174 -8.45 -27.74 17.13
CA GLU A 174 -9.52 -28.32 16.29
C GLU A 174 -8.92 -29.01 15.06
N GLU A 175 -8.71 -30.33 15.13
CA GLU A 175 -8.26 -31.16 13.98
C GLU A 175 -9.20 -31.12 12.76
N ALA A 176 -10.40 -30.53 12.87
CA ALA A 176 -11.40 -30.44 11.83
C ALA A 176 -11.74 -29.01 11.39
N ALA A 177 -11.35 -27.97 12.11
CA ALA A 177 -11.62 -26.58 11.75
C ALA A 177 -10.33 -25.91 11.26
N LYS A 178 -10.40 -25.28 10.11
CA LYS A 178 -9.35 -24.47 9.51
C LYS A 178 -9.08 -23.29 10.45
N GLY A 179 -8.02 -23.38 11.26
CA GLY A 179 -7.82 -22.47 12.40
C GLY A 179 -7.31 -21.07 12.03
N GLY A 180 -7.32 -20.21 12.99
CA GLY A 180 -6.91 -18.81 13.13
C GLY A 180 -6.48 -18.03 11.89
N PHE A 181 -5.34 -18.32 11.30
CA PHE A 181 -4.88 -17.67 10.07
C PHE A 181 -5.78 -17.94 8.87
N TRP A 182 -6.37 -19.13 8.78
CA TRP A 182 -7.28 -19.46 7.69
C TRP A 182 -8.61 -18.72 7.82
N GLU A 183 -9.17 -18.59 9.02
CA GLU A 183 -10.39 -17.80 9.27
C GLU A 183 -10.16 -16.32 8.98
N GLU A 184 -9.02 -15.78 9.37
CA GLU A 184 -8.66 -14.40 9.04
C GLU A 184 -8.53 -14.19 7.53
N PHE A 185 -7.88 -15.12 6.83
CA PHE A 185 -7.78 -15.14 5.38
C PHE A 185 -9.17 -15.24 4.70
N ASP A 186 -10.03 -16.18 5.13
CA ASP A 186 -11.37 -16.35 4.60
C ASP A 186 -12.26 -15.12 4.84
N SER A 187 -12.10 -14.47 6.00
CA SER A 187 -12.77 -13.21 6.31
C SER A 187 -12.35 -12.09 5.38
N LEU A 188 -11.04 -11.95 5.11
CA LEU A 188 -10.50 -10.98 4.15
C LEU A 188 -11.00 -11.28 2.74
N GLN A 189 -11.01 -12.54 2.32
CA GLN A 189 -11.51 -12.96 1.01
C GLN A 189 -13.00 -12.65 0.82
N LYS A 190 -13.82 -12.84 1.87
CA LYS A 190 -15.25 -12.48 1.85
C LYS A 190 -15.47 -10.97 1.76
N GLN A 191 -14.59 -10.17 2.36
CA GLN A 191 -14.65 -8.71 2.23
C GLN A 191 -14.30 -8.27 0.79
N GLU A 192 -13.34 -8.93 0.16
CA GLU A 192 -12.94 -8.68 -1.22
C GLU A 192 -14.08 -8.88 -2.21
N THR A 193 -14.85 -9.98 -2.07
CA THR A 193 -15.99 -10.26 -2.96
C THR A 193 -17.09 -9.20 -2.89
N LYS A 194 -17.11 -8.36 -1.85
CA LYS A 194 -18.05 -7.23 -1.72
C LYS A 194 -17.58 -5.96 -2.44
N ASN A 195 -16.27 -5.84 -2.69
CA ASN A 195 -15.64 -4.70 -3.37
C ASN A 195 -15.19 -5.11 -4.79
N LEU A 196 -16.15 -5.51 -5.64
CA LEU A 196 -15.88 -5.88 -7.03
C LEU A 196 -15.47 -4.63 -7.82
N HIS A 197 -14.17 -4.33 -7.83
CA HIS A 197 -13.62 -3.39 -8.79
C HIS A 197 -13.53 -4.06 -10.17
N GLU A 198 -13.99 -3.36 -11.19
CA GLU A 198 -14.01 -3.86 -12.55
C GLU A 198 -12.60 -4.05 -13.11
N ARG A 199 -12.43 -5.12 -13.89
CA ARG A 199 -11.19 -5.51 -14.59
C ARG A 199 -11.52 -5.89 -16.03
N ASN A 200 -12.46 -5.19 -16.62
CA ASN A 200 -13.04 -5.52 -17.92
C ASN A 200 -12.02 -5.40 -19.05
N GLU A 201 -11.20 -4.34 -19.02
CA GLU A 201 -10.19 -4.11 -20.06
C GLU A 201 -9.18 -5.26 -20.15
N GLY A 202 -8.72 -5.78 -19.00
CA GLY A 202 -7.80 -6.93 -18.99
C GLY A 202 -8.42 -8.23 -19.50
N GLN A 203 -9.73 -8.36 -19.46
CA GLN A 203 -10.47 -9.56 -19.91
C GLN A 203 -10.77 -9.56 -21.41
N ARG A 204 -10.64 -8.42 -22.09
CA ARG A 204 -10.92 -8.29 -23.52
C ARG A 204 -10.07 -9.28 -24.33
N PRO A 205 -10.65 -9.91 -25.39
CA PRO A 205 -9.94 -10.90 -26.19
C PRO A 205 -8.58 -10.44 -26.71
N GLU A 206 -8.50 -9.19 -27.19
CA GLU A 206 -7.30 -8.55 -27.72
C GLU A 206 -6.19 -8.35 -26.66
N ASN A 207 -6.57 -8.25 -25.38
CA ASN A 207 -5.64 -8.01 -24.28
C ASN A 207 -5.15 -9.29 -23.59
N LYS A 208 -5.75 -10.44 -23.88
CA LYS A 208 -5.41 -11.72 -23.21
C LYS A 208 -3.95 -12.13 -23.41
N CYS A 209 -3.37 -11.90 -24.59
CA CYS A 209 -1.98 -12.21 -24.89
C CYS A 209 -0.99 -11.27 -24.19
N LYS A 210 -1.46 -10.10 -23.71
CA LYS A 210 -0.68 -9.13 -22.97
C LYS A 210 -0.62 -9.40 -21.45
N ASN A 211 -1.38 -10.38 -20.97
CA ASN A 211 -1.41 -10.77 -19.55
C ASN A 211 -0.60 -12.03 -19.30
N ARG A 212 0.37 -11.97 -18.38
CA ARG A 212 1.18 -13.13 -17.95
C ARG A 212 0.31 -14.20 -17.30
N TYR A 213 -0.68 -13.78 -16.52
CA TYR A 213 -1.63 -14.66 -15.83
C TYR A 213 -3.06 -14.22 -16.14
N LYS A 214 -3.91 -15.17 -16.51
CA LYS A 214 -5.29 -14.93 -16.96
C LYS A 214 -6.18 -14.26 -15.91
N ASN A 215 -5.85 -14.41 -14.65
CA ASN A 215 -6.64 -13.98 -13.50
C ASN A 215 -5.98 -12.84 -12.70
N ILE A 216 -4.80 -12.37 -13.09
CA ILE A 216 -4.12 -11.22 -12.49
C ILE A 216 -4.18 -10.08 -13.48
N LEU A 217 -5.21 -9.26 -13.33
CA LEU A 217 -5.57 -8.20 -14.25
C LEU A 217 -5.57 -6.84 -13.52
N PRO A 218 -5.21 -5.76 -14.20
CA PRO A 218 -5.29 -4.43 -13.63
C PRO A 218 -6.74 -4.02 -13.41
N PHE A 219 -6.98 -3.16 -12.41
CA PHE A 219 -8.28 -2.55 -12.21
C PHE A 219 -8.51 -1.43 -13.21
N ASP A 220 -9.71 -1.36 -13.80
CA ASP A 220 -10.04 -0.40 -14.85
C ASP A 220 -9.90 1.05 -14.38
N HIS A 221 -10.26 1.35 -13.10
CA HIS A 221 -10.21 2.69 -12.54
C HIS A 221 -8.80 3.22 -12.26
N SER A 222 -7.78 2.36 -12.17
CA SER A 222 -6.41 2.72 -11.82
C SER A 222 -5.37 2.18 -12.79
N ARG A 223 -5.79 1.53 -13.89
CA ARG A 223 -4.85 1.04 -14.89
C ARG A 223 -4.07 2.18 -15.56
N VAL A 224 -2.87 1.90 -15.97
CA VAL A 224 -2.15 2.77 -16.88
C VAL A 224 -2.77 2.63 -18.27
N VAL A 225 -3.10 3.76 -18.89
CA VAL A 225 -3.60 3.86 -20.26
C VAL A 225 -2.46 4.38 -21.12
N LEU A 226 -2.04 3.60 -22.12
CA LEU A 226 -0.97 4.01 -23.02
C LEU A 226 -1.48 5.10 -23.96
N GLN A 227 -0.71 6.18 -24.07
CA GLN A 227 -0.98 7.32 -24.92
C GLN A 227 -0.26 7.18 -26.27
N ASP A 228 -0.62 8.04 -27.24
CA ASP A 228 -0.02 8.09 -28.56
C ASP A 228 -0.04 6.74 -29.30
N ARG A 229 -1.18 6.03 -29.17
CA ARG A 229 -1.44 4.75 -29.82
C ARG A 229 -2.50 4.90 -30.91
N ASP A 230 -2.46 4.03 -31.91
CA ASP A 230 -3.51 3.99 -32.91
C ASP A 230 -4.83 3.53 -32.31
N GLY A 231 -5.79 4.47 -32.17
CA GLY A 231 -7.11 4.22 -31.62
C GLY A 231 -7.96 3.23 -32.46
N ASN A 232 -7.56 2.95 -33.71
CA ASN A 232 -8.23 1.94 -34.56
C ASN A 232 -7.78 0.52 -34.24
N VAL A 233 -6.67 0.36 -33.50
CA VAL A 233 -6.17 -0.96 -33.09
C VAL A 233 -6.68 -1.27 -31.67
N ALA A 234 -7.62 -2.22 -31.60
CA ALA A 234 -8.20 -2.66 -30.33
C ALA A 234 -7.11 -3.11 -29.33
N GLY A 235 -7.16 -2.59 -28.10
CA GLY A 235 -6.21 -2.92 -27.05
C GLY A 235 -4.82 -2.30 -27.22
N SER A 236 -4.63 -1.37 -28.15
CA SER A 236 -3.35 -0.67 -28.32
C SER A 236 -2.96 0.19 -27.09
N ASP A 237 -3.94 0.66 -26.32
CA ASP A 237 -3.80 1.44 -25.10
C ASP A 237 -3.57 0.60 -23.84
N TYR A 238 -3.54 -0.74 -23.96
CA TYR A 238 -3.53 -1.65 -22.83
C TYR A 238 -2.13 -2.12 -22.44
N ILE A 239 -1.84 -2.00 -21.15
CA ILE A 239 -0.74 -2.66 -20.46
C ILE A 239 -1.24 -3.16 -19.09
N ASN A 240 -0.74 -4.31 -18.62
CA ASN A 240 -1.04 -4.81 -17.27
C ASN A 240 -0.18 -4.06 -16.25
N ALA A 241 -0.66 -2.88 -15.87
CA ALA A 241 -0.04 -1.99 -14.90
C ALA A 241 -1.10 -1.09 -14.24
N ASN A 242 -0.89 -0.75 -12.96
CA ASN A 242 -1.76 0.14 -12.17
C ASN A 242 -0.95 1.25 -11.50
N TYR A 243 -1.55 2.43 -11.43
CA TYR A 243 -1.06 3.50 -10.55
C TYR A 243 -1.31 3.13 -9.10
N ILE A 244 -0.29 3.32 -8.27
CA ILE A 244 -0.36 3.15 -6.82
C ILE A 244 -0.17 4.52 -6.17
N LYS A 245 -1.25 4.99 -5.53
CA LYS A 245 -1.24 6.27 -4.82
C LYS A 245 -1.07 6.03 -3.33
N ASN A 246 -0.26 6.85 -2.68
CA ASN A 246 -0.20 6.86 -1.23
C ASN A 246 -1.41 7.62 -0.68
N THR A 247 -2.40 6.90 -0.17
CA THR A 247 -3.59 7.48 0.46
C THR A 247 -3.42 7.81 1.94
N MET A 248 -2.23 7.54 2.50
CA MET A 248 -1.93 7.72 3.92
C MET A 248 -1.38 9.12 4.25
N VAL A 249 -1.03 9.91 3.26
CA VAL A 249 -0.55 11.29 3.40
C VAL A 249 -1.41 12.22 2.55
N SER A 250 -1.43 13.50 2.90
CA SER A 250 -2.14 14.48 2.08
C SER A 250 -1.54 14.55 0.66
N PRO A 251 -2.31 14.93 -0.36
CA PRO A 251 -1.78 15.07 -1.73
C PRO A 251 -0.57 16.01 -1.82
N GLU A 252 -0.51 17.04 -0.96
CA GLU A 252 0.60 17.99 -0.89
C GLU A 252 1.87 17.37 -0.31
N GLU A 253 1.74 16.38 0.59
CA GLU A 253 2.86 15.65 1.19
C GLU A 253 3.29 14.43 0.36
N CYS A 254 2.44 14.00 -0.59
CA CYS A 254 2.71 12.82 -1.42
C CYS A 254 3.62 13.18 -2.60
N THR A 255 4.92 13.18 -2.38
CA THR A 255 5.93 13.52 -3.40
C THR A 255 6.32 12.35 -4.30
N LYS A 256 5.94 11.11 -3.98
CA LYS A 256 6.30 9.91 -4.74
C LYS A 256 5.06 9.14 -5.18
N THR A 257 5.01 8.84 -6.46
CA THR A 257 4.01 7.99 -7.09
C THR A 257 4.67 6.72 -7.61
N TYR A 258 3.91 5.63 -7.65
CA TYR A 258 4.39 4.33 -8.12
C TYR A 258 3.46 3.77 -9.19
N ILE A 259 4.05 2.98 -10.08
CA ILE A 259 3.32 2.13 -11.02
C ILE A 259 3.70 0.69 -10.73
N ALA A 260 2.72 -0.14 -10.41
CA ALA A 260 2.90 -1.58 -10.27
C ALA A 260 2.58 -2.27 -11.60
N SER A 261 3.53 -3.02 -12.15
CA SER A 261 3.39 -3.72 -13.43
C SER A 261 3.75 -5.20 -13.31
N GLN A 262 3.26 -6.01 -14.22
CA GLN A 262 3.78 -7.36 -14.42
C GLN A 262 5.17 -7.31 -15.10
N GLY A 263 5.95 -8.39 -14.96
CA GLY A 263 7.18 -8.58 -15.75
C GLY A 263 6.87 -8.70 -17.24
N CYS A 264 7.69 -8.10 -18.09
CA CYS A 264 7.49 -8.06 -19.54
C CYS A 264 7.32 -9.46 -20.16
N LEU A 265 6.39 -9.54 -21.12
CA LEU A 265 6.28 -10.58 -22.12
C LEU A 265 6.89 -10.08 -23.42
N GLU A 266 7.25 -10.97 -24.35
CA GLU A 266 7.74 -10.57 -25.68
C GLU A 266 6.80 -9.56 -26.35
N ALA A 267 5.48 -9.80 -26.26
CA ALA A 267 4.45 -8.94 -26.84
C ALA A 267 4.27 -7.60 -26.15
N THR A 268 4.85 -7.38 -24.96
CA THR A 268 4.58 -6.19 -24.15
C THR A 268 5.81 -5.31 -23.89
N ILE A 269 6.96 -5.65 -24.45
CA ILE A 269 8.21 -4.87 -24.24
C ILE A 269 8.04 -3.44 -24.76
N ASN A 270 7.51 -3.27 -25.97
CA ASN A 270 7.29 -1.95 -26.54
C ASN A 270 6.27 -1.12 -25.76
N ASP A 271 5.21 -1.79 -25.28
CA ASP A 271 4.19 -1.16 -24.42
C ASP A 271 4.78 -0.72 -23.07
N PHE A 272 5.70 -1.52 -22.52
CA PHE A 272 6.41 -1.19 -21.28
C PHE A 272 7.30 0.06 -21.43
N TRP A 273 8.06 0.17 -22.51
CA TRP A 273 8.89 1.34 -22.77
C TRP A 273 8.05 2.59 -23.10
N GLN A 274 6.90 2.42 -23.77
CA GLN A 274 5.92 3.50 -23.94
C GLN A 274 5.43 4.02 -22.58
N MET A 275 5.07 3.12 -21.67
CA MET A 275 4.66 3.49 -20.31
C MET A 275 5.78 4.23 -19.57
N VAL A 276 7.01 3.72 -19.59
CA VAL A 276 8.17 4.36 -18.93
C VAL A 276 8.40 5.77 -19.48
N TRP A 277 8.25 5.95 -20.80
CA TRP A 277 8.43 7.24 -21.44
C TRP A 277 7.31 8.22 -21.08
N GLN A 278 6.05 7.86 -21.29
CA GLN A 278 4.90 8.75 -21.03
C GLN A 278 4.82 9.19 -19.58
N GLU A 279 5.14 8.29 -18.64
CA GLU A 279 5.09 8.56 -17.20
C GLU A 279 6.34 9.29 -16.67
N ASN A 280 7.26 9.68 -17.55
CA ASN A 280 8.54 10.28 -17.18
C ASN A 280 9.28 9.50 -16.07
N SER A 281 9.12 8.18 -16.06
CA SER A 281 9.77 7.32 -15.08
C SER A 281 11.27 7.33 -15.26
N ARG A 282 12.01 7.49 -14.18
CA ARG A 282 13.47 7.51 -14.17
C ARG A 282 14.06 6.33 -13.43
N ILE A 283 13.21 5.63 -12.68
CA ILE A 283 13.59 4.46 -11.91
C ILE A 283 12.66 3.30 -12.22
N ILE A 284 13.26 2.15 -12.53
CA ILE A 284 12.58 0.87 -12.66
C ILE A 284 13.14 -0.05 -11.57
N VAL A 285 12.25 -0.70 -10.84
CA VAL A 285 12.57 -1.67 -9.79
C VAL A 285 12.04 -3.02 -10.21
N MET A 286 12.92 -3.96 -10.40
CA MET A 286 12.62 -5.35 -10.71
C MET A 286 12.92 -6.22 -9.48
N THR A 287 11.90 -6.88 -8.92
CA THR A 287 12.03 -7.69 -7.70
C THR A 287 12.00 -9.20 -7.98
N THR A 288 12.38 -9.61 -9.17
CA THR A 288 12.44 -11.01 -9.62
C THR A 288 13.67 -11.25 -10.49
N ARG A 289 14.05 -12.50 -10.63
CA ARG A 289 15.00 -12.91 -11.68
C ARG A 289 14.25 -13.09 -12.99
N GLU A 290 14.96 -13.13 -14.11
CA GLU A 290 14.39 -13.41 -15.43
C GLU A 290 13.79 -14.81 -15.49
N VAL A 291 14.48 -15.76 -14.89
CA VAL A 291 14.08 -17.17 -14.80
C VAL A 291 14.18 -17.64 -13.35
N GLU A 292 13.13 -18.28 -12.86
CA GLU A 292 13.08 -18.93 -11.53
C GLU A 292 12.57 -20.36 -11.68
N LYS A 293 13.33 -21.33 -11.17
CA LYS A 293 13.00 -22.77 -11.28
C LYS A 293 12.65 -23.21 -12.71
N GLY A 294 13.41 -22.72 -13.69
CA GLY A 294 13.20 -23.03 -15.11
C GLY A 294 11.97 -22.39 -15.75
N ARG A 295 11.30 -21.46 -15.07
CA ARG A 295 10.14 -20.73 -15.61
C ARG A 295 10.49 -19.28 -15.87
N ASN A 296 10.18 -18.80 -17.06
CA ASN A 296 10.34 -17.39 -17.42
C ASN A 296 9.40 -16.53 -16.56
N LYS A 297 10.00 -15.57 -15.84
CA LYS A 297 9.33 -14.61 -14.97
C LYS A 297 9.25 -13.21 -15.58
N CYS A 298 10.26 -12.86 -16.36
CA CYS A 298 10.32 -11.60 -17.11
C CYS A 298 11.22 -11.80 -18.32
N VAL A 299 10.75 -11.38 -19.49
CA VAL A 299 11.62 -11.30 -20.67
C VAL A 299 12.54 -10.09 -20.49
N PRO A 300 13.86 -10.23 -20.75
CA PRO A 300 14.77 -9.09 -20.74
C PRO A 300 14.29 -8.02 -21.75
N TYR A 301 14.04 -6.83 -21.25
CA TYR A 301 13.60 -5.67 -22.04
C TYR A 301 14.69 -4.60 -22.14
N TRP A 302 15.90 -4.92 -21.75
CA TRP A 302 17.10 -4.11 -21.84
C TRP A 302 18.14 -4.80 -22.73
N PRO A 303 19.00 -4.04 -23.44
CA PRO A 303 20.10 -4.62 -24.20
C PRO A 303 21.27 -5.01 -23.29
N GLU A 304 22.22 -5.76 -23.82
CA GLU A 304 23.48 -6.05 -23.14
C GLU A 304 24.28 -4.78 -22.88
N VAL A 305 25.14 -4.80 -21.87
CA VAL A 305 26.00 -3.65 -21.53
C VAL A 305 26.87 -3.24 -22.71
N GLY A 306 26.93 -1.94 -22.96
CA GLY A 306 27.66 -1.36 -24.09
C GLY A 306 26.93 -1.48 -25.42
N SER A 307 25.67 -1.92 -25.45
CA SER A 307 24.86 -2.05 -26.66
C SER A 307 23.56 -1.26 -26.59
N SER A 308 22.93 -1.09 -27.75
CA SER A 308 21.61 -0.50 -27.89
C SER A 308 20.67 -1.41 -28.67
N LYS A 309 19.36 -1.26 -28.42
CA LYS A 309 18.30 -2.03 -29.09
C LYS A 309 17.07 -1.17 -29.33
N GLU A 310 16.47 -1.36 -30.51
CA GLU A 310 15.19 -0.74 -30.82
C GLU A 310 14.03 -1.46 -30.12
N TYR A 311 13.22 -0.68 -29.42
CA TYR A 311 11.94 -1.06 -28.84
C TYR A 311 10.91 -0.01 -29.25
N ARG A 312 10.42 -0.14 -30.47
CA ARG A 312 9.62 0.91 -31.14
C ARG A 312 8.50 1.48 -30.28
N PRO A 313 8.38 2.80 -30.20
CA PRO A 313 9.09 3.82 -31.02
C PRO A 313 10.40 4.34 -30.40
N TYR A 314 11.06 3.59 -29.51
CA TYR A 314 12.24 4.03 -28.77
C TYR A 314 13.49 3.21 -29.11
N ILE A 315 14.65 3.81 -28.86
CA ILE A 315 15.94 3.14 -28.73
C ILE A 315 16.32 3.14 -27.26
N VAL A 316 16.75 1.99 -26.76
CA VAL A 316 17.30 1.85 -25.41
C VAL A 316 18.74 1.41 -25.49
N GLU A 317 19.60 2.11 -24.79
CA GLU A 317 21.03 1.82 -24.64
C GLU A 317 21.30 1.38 -23.20
N ASN A 318 22.14 0.37 -23.01
CA ASN A 318 22.67 0.01 -21.70
C ASN A 318 24.15 0.42 -21.65
N PHE A 319 24.41 1.56 -20.99
CA PHE A 319 25.75 2.14 -20.96
C PHE A 319 26.55 1.78 -19.71
N GLY A 320 25.96 1.04 -18.76
CA GLY A 320 26.66 0.59 -17.57
C GLY A 320 25.89 -0.37 -16.70
N GLU A 321 26.60 -1.29 -16.08
CA GLU A 321 26.08 -2.21 -15.06
C GLU A 321 26.98 -2.19 -13.83
N HIS A 322 26.35 -2.28 -12.67
CA HIS A 322 27.02 -2.38 -11.38
C HIS A 322 26.39 -3.50 -10.56
N ASP A 323 27.20 -4.45 -10.14
CA ASP A 323 26.78 -5.54 -9.26
C ASP A 323 27.02 -5.13 -7.80
N ALA A 324 25.93 -5.03 -7.04
CA ALA A 324 25.95 -4.93 -5.59
C ALA A 324 25.72 -6.30 -4.96
N LEU A 325 25.80 -6.39 -3.63
CA LEU A 325 25.67 -7.67 -2.91
C LEU A 325 24.33 -8.37 -3.18
N GLU A 326 23.24 -7.61 -3.22
CA GLU A 326 21.89 -8.15 -3.29
C GLU A 326 21.10 -7.73 -4.52
N TYR A 327 21.61 -6.79 -5.28
CA TYR A 327 20.96 -6.27 -6.48
C TYR A 327 21.94 -5.92 -7.58
N LYS A 328 21.44 -5.85 -8.80
CA LYS A 328 22.15 -5.32 -9.96
C LYS A 328 21.53 -3.98 -10.34
N LEU A 329 22.36 -2.98 -10.55
CA LEU A 329 21.99 -1.67 -11.10
C LEU A 329 22.43 -1.59 -12.57
N ARG A 330 21.46 -1.34 -13.47
CA ARG A 330 21.75 -1.00 -14.87
C ARG A 330 21.49 0.47 -15.10
N GLN A 331 22.39 1.10 -15.81
CA GLN A 331 22.26 2.47 -16.28
C GLN A 331 21.83 2.43 -17.74
N LEU A 332 20.54 2.72 -17.95
CA LEU A 332 19.93 2.68 -19.26
C LEU A 332 19.67 4.10 -19.76
N ARG A 333 19.61 4.25 -21.06
CA ARG A 333 19.24 5.49 -21.73
C ARG A 333 18.16 5.19 -22.75
N ILE A 334 17.09 6.00 -22.75
CA ILE A 334 15.99 5.88 -23.70
C ILE A 334 15.85 7.17 -24.50
N SER A 335 15.62 7.05 -25.80
CA SER A 335 15.32 8.14 -26.71
C SER A 335 14.29 7.71 -27.76
N PRO A 336 13.39 8.60 -28.22
CA PRO A 336 12.56 8.33 -29.39
C PRO A 336 13.40 8.14 -30.65
N ILE A 337 12.99 7.27 -31.56
CA ILE A 337 13.68 7.04 -32.84
C ILE A 337 13.64 8.30 -33.71
N ASP A 338 12.50 8.99 -33.72
CA ASP A 338 12.27 10.15 -34.58
C ASP A 338 12.79 11.48 -33.98
N ASP A 339 13.06 11.51 -32.67
CA ASP A 339 13.60 12.67 -31.93
C ASP A 339 14.77 12.22 -31.04
N GLY A 340 15.92 12.06 -31.65
CA GLY A 340 17.13 11.62 -30.95
C GLY A 340 17.71 12.63 -29.97
N GLU A 341 17.21 13.89 -29.93
CA GLU A 341 17.65 14.90 -28.97
C GLU A 341 16.95 14.74 -27.60
N ALA A 342 15.76 14.17 -27.55
CA ALA A 342 15.04 13.90 -26.33
C ALA A 342 15.56 12.63 -25.66
N VAL A 343 16.58 12.76 -24.83
CA VAL A 343 17.24 11.64 -24.14
C VAL A 343 16.90 11.61 -22.67
N ARG A 344 16.65 10.41 -22.13
CA ARG A 344 16.40 10.23 -20.71
C ARG A 344 17.22 9.07 -20.14
N ASP A 345 17.91 9.31 -19.05
CA ASP A 345 18.60 8.27 -18.29
C ASP A 345 17.62 7.58 -17.33
N ILE A 346 17.71 6.25 -17.27
CA ILE A 346 16.87 5.35 -16.47
C ILE A 346 17.77 4.49 -15.60
N TRP A 347 17.51 4.44 -14.31
CA TRP A 347 18.18 3.56 -13.35
C TRP A 347 17.31 2.33 -13.12
N HIS A 348 17.80 1.18 -13.60
CA HIS A 348 17.12 -0.10 -13.46
C HIS A 348 17.74 -0.89 -12.31
N TYR A 349 17.02 -1.02 -11.22
CA TYR A 349 17.40 -1.74 -10.02
C TYR A 349 16.78 -3.12 -10.02
N GLN A 350 17.57 -4.18 -10.13
CA GLN A 350 17.09 -5.57 -10.06
C GLN A 350 17.54 -6.22 -8.76
N TYR A 351 16.60 -6.52 -7.85
CA TYR A 351 16.87 -7.23 -6.61
C TYR A 351 16.99 -8.73 -6.89
N LEU A 352 18.12 -9.35 -6.52
CA LEU A 352 18.47 -10.74 -6.87
C LEU A 352 18.33 -11.71 -5.69
N SER A 353 18.31 -11.19 -4.46
CA SER A 353 18.31 -12.00 -3.22
C SER A 353 16.93 -12.33 -2.69
N TRP A 354 15.83 -11.99 -3.39
CA TRP A 354 14.51 -12.40 -2.97
C TRP A 354 14.33 -13.90 -3.19
N PRO A 355 13.95 -14.69 -2.15
CA PRO A 355 13.76 -16.12 -2.30
C PRO A 355 12.53 -16.43 -3.17
N ASP A 356 12.56 -17.56 -3.89
CA ASP A 356 11.43 -18.01 -4.74
C ASP A 356 10.12 -18.20 -3.95
N HIS A 357 10.22 -18.48 -2.64
CA HIS A 357 9.09 -18.62 -1.72
C HIS A 357 9.41 -17.96 -0.39
N GLY A 358 8.41 -17.31 0.19
CA GLY A 358 8.55 -16.60 1.46
C GLY A 358 9.13 -15.19 1.31
N VAL A 359 9.83 -14.75 2.34
CA VAL A 359 10.43 -13.42 2.46
C VAL A 359 11.91 -13.56 2.81
N PRO A 360 12.73 -12.53 2.56
CA PRO A 360 14.12 -12.52 3.03
C PRO A 360 14.21 -12.77 4.54
N SER A 361 15.19 -13.55 4.96
CA SER A 361 15.45 -13.84 6.39
C SER A 361 15.87 -12.60 7.17
N GLU A 362 16.57 -11.69 6.49
CA GLU A 362 17.08 -10.46 7.07
C GLU A 362 16.49 -9.23 6.34
N PRO A 363 15.86 -8.30 7.06
CA PRO A 363 15.23 -7.13 6.44
C PRO A 363 16.24 -6.08 5.96
N GLY A 364 17.47 -6.09 6.51
CA GLY A 364 18.48 -5.05 6.28
C GLY A 364 18.81 -4.83 4.81
N GLY A 365 18.93 -5.91 4.02
CA GLY A 365 19.21 -5.82 2.59
C GLY A 365 18.08 -5.15 1.79
N VAL A 366 16.84 -5.50 2.08
CA VAL A 366 15.68 -4.88 1.43
C VAL A 366 15.58 -3.40 1.82
N LEU A 367 15.80 -3.07 3.09
CA LEU A 367 15.77 -1.68 3.58
C LEU A 367 16.86 -0.84 2.93
N GLY A 368 18.11 -1.34 2.88
CA GLY A 368 19.21 -0.66 2.21
C GLY A 368 18.97 -0.47 0.71
N PHE A 369 18.37 -1.45 0.05
CA PHE A 369 17.96 -1.36 -1.35
C PHE A 369 16.91 -0.27 -1.58
N LEU A 370 15.90 -0.18 -0.71
CA LEU A 370 14.88 0.87 -0.74
C LEU A 370 15.48 2.27 -0.54
N ASP A 371 16.42 2.42 0.39
CA ASP A 371 17.09 3.70 0.64
C ASP A 371 17.84 4.18 -0.60
N GLN A 372 18.57 3.30 -1.29
CA GLN A 372 19.26 3.63 -2.55
C GLN A 372 18.29 4.12 -3.63
N ILE A 373 17.16 3.43 -3.81
CA ILE A 373 16.13 3.82 -4.76
C ILE A 373 15.55 5.19 -4.40
N ASN A 374 15.23 5.40 -3.13
CA ASN A 374 14.65 6.63 -2.63
C ASN A 374 15.58 7.83 -2.81
N GLN A 375 16.85 7.68 -2.42
CA GLN A 375 17.88 8.70 -2.60
C GLN A 375 18.05 9.04 -4.09
N LYS A 376 18.05 8.03 -4.95
CA LYS A 376 18.18 8.25 -6.39
C LYS A 376 16.98 8.99 -6.96
N GLN A 377 15.75 8.61 -6.60
CA GLN A 377 14.55 9.32 -7.03
C GLN A 377 14.55 10.78 -6.59
N GLU A 378 14.95 11.07 -5.36
CA GLU A 378 15.05 12.42 -4.83
C GLU A 378 16.14 13.27 -5.49
N SER A 379 17.18 12.62 -6.00
CA SER A 379 18.26 13.30 -6.72
C SER A 379 17.90 13.75 -8.14
N ILE A 380 16.76 13.30 -8.68
CA ILE A 380 16.34 13.59 -10.06
C ILE A 380 15.13 14.54 -10.02
N PRO A 381 15.33 15.84 -10.34
CA PRO A 381 14.22 16.80 -10.38
C PRO A 381 13.15 16.38 -11.37
N ALA A 382 11.89 16.54 -10.99
CA ALA A 382 10.72 16.24 -11.81
C ALA A 382 10.65 14.80 -12.37
N ALA A 383 11.33 13.83 -11.74
CA ALA A 383 11.15 12.42 -12.09
C ALA A 383 9.69 12.01 -11.84
N GLY A 384 9.11 11.28 -12.78
CA GLY A 384 7.77 10.74 -12.68
C GLY A 384 7.69 9.51 -11.75
N SER A 385 6.67 8.69 -11.95
CA SER A 385 6.40 7.51 -11.12
C SER A 385 7.53 6.49 -11.17
N ILE A 386 7.87 5.91 -10.01
CA ILE A 386 8.76 4.74 -9.94
C ILE A 386 7.98 3.53 -10.46
N VAL A 387 8.49 2.86 -11.49
CA VAL A 387 7.91 1.61 -12.00
C VAL A 387 8.46 0.45 -11.17
N VAL A 388 7.58 -0.31 -10.53
CA VAL A 388 7.95 -1.52 -9.79
C VAL A 388 7.29 -2.72 -10.45
N HIS A 389 8.07 -3.73 -10.82
CA HIS A 389 7.53 -4.92 -11.43
C HIS A 389 8.16 -6.21 -10.90
N CYS A 390 7.40 -7.28 -10.97
CA CYS A 390 7.85 -8.65 -10.76
C CYS A 390 7.03 -9.61 -11.63
N SER A 391 7.23 -10.91 -11.47
CA SER A 391 6.38 -11.87 -12.19
C SER A 391 4.93 -11.83 -11.70
N VAL A 392 4.73 -11.46 -10.43
CA VAL A 392 3.43 -11.36 -9.76
C VAL A 392 3.45 -10.23 -8.74
N LEU A 393 2.36 -9.52 -8.64
CA LEU A 393 2.18 -8.32 -7.81
C LEU A 393 2.45 -8.49 -6.29
N LEU A 394 2.62 -9.72 -5.78
CA LEU A 394 2.81 -9.99 -4.35
C LEU A 394 4.08 -9.35 -3.77
N VAL A 395 5.21 -9.53 -4.46
CA VAL A 395 6.50 -8.96 -4.01
C VAL A 395 6.47 -7.44 -4.08
N ILE A 396 5.76 -6.89 -5.07
CA ILE A 396 5.52 -5.44 -5.18
C ILE A 396 4.76 -4.93 -3.96
N SER A 397 3.80 -5.69 -3.44
CA SER A 397 3.02 -5.32 -2.25
C SER A 397 3.90 -5.13 -1.03
N VAL A 398 4.76 -6.11 -0.75
CA VAL A 398 5.71 -6.03 0.37
C VAL A 398 6.69 -4.88 0.18
N PHE A 399 7.24 -4.73 -1.02
CA PHE A 399 8.16 -3.66 -1.36
C PHE A 399 7.54 -2.27 -1.13
N LEU A 400 6.34 -2.03 -1.63
CA LEU A 400 5.65 -0.74 -1.49
C LEU A 400 5.22 -0.49 -0.04
N GLN A 401 4.75 -1.51 0.68
CA GLN A 401 4.43 -1.40 2.11
C GLN A 401 5.66 -1.04 2.93
N THR A 402 6.80 -1.69 2.69
CA THR A 402 8.04 -1.40 3.39
C THR A 402 8.50 0.03 3.12
N THR A 403 8.39 0.50 1.87
CA THR A 403 8.70 1.90 1.49
C THR A 403 7.79 2.90 2.21
N LEU A 404 6.51 2.59 2.34
CA LEU A 404 5.54 3.40 3.07
C LEU A 404 5.83 3.42 4.57
N LEU A 405 6.18 2.27 5.17
CA LEU A 405 6.50 2.13 6.60
C LEU A 405 7.84 2.80 6.97
N GLN A 406 8.87 2.75 6.12
CA GLN A 406 10.14 3.44 6.37
C GLN A 406 9.96 4.95 6.51
N ARG A 407 9.14 5.57 5.69
CA ARG A 407 8.83 7.00 5.82
C ARG A 407 8.14 7.34 7.14
N LEU A 408 7.29 6.45 7.63
CA LEU A 408 6.65 6.62 8.94
C LEU A 408 7.68 6.65 10.08
N ASN A 409 8.72 5.81 10.01
CA ASN A 409 9.78 5.75 11.01
C ASN A 409 10.76 6.95 10.92
N SER A 410 11.07 7.44 9.71
CA SER A 410 11.95 8.62 9.56
C SER A 410 11.32 9.91 10.10
N TYR A 411 10.01 10.08 10.00
CA TYR A 411 9.31 11.22 10.62
C TYR A 411 9.31 11.12 12.15
N VAL A 412 9.20 9.91 12.71
CA VAL A 412 9.22 9.70 14.18
C VAL A 412 10.61 9.96 14.78
N LEU A 413 11.68 9.64 14.06
CA LEU A 413 13.07 9.88 14.50
C LEU A 413 13.47 11.35 14.33
N TYR A 414 12.91 12.08 13.38
CA TYR A 414 13.20 13.51 13.18
C TYR A 414 12.53 14.40 14.24
N ASP A 415 11.38 13.98 14.74
CA ASP A 415 10.66 14.70 15.82
C ASP A 415 11.25 14.40 17.21
N ALA A 416 11.82 13.21 17.40
CA ALA A 416 12.48 12.83 18.66
C ALA A 416 13.88 13.45 18.87
N GLY A 417 14.45 14.09 17.86
CA GLY A 417 15.75 14.77 17.91
C GLY A 417 15.66 16.28 18.11
N ARG A 418 14.47 16.82 18.40
CA ARG A 418 14.22 18.26 18.66
C ARG A 418 13.74 18.57 20.09
N GLU A 419 13.91 17.64 21.03
CA GLU A 419 13.78 17.92 22.45
C GLU A 419 15.16 18.08 23.11
#